data_bbe41194e507e3a35937a76412e66ec8
#
_entry.id   bbe41194e507e3a35937a76412e66ec8
#
_cell.length_a   1.000
_cell.length_b   1.000
_cell.length_c   1.000
_cell.angle_alpha   90.00
_cell.angle_beta   90.00
_cell.angle_gamma   90.00
#
_symmetry.space_group_name_H-M   'P 1'
#
loop_
_entity.id
_entity.type
_entity.pdbx_description
1 polymer ?
#
loop_
_entity_poly.entity_id
_entity_poly.type
_entity_poly.pdbx_seq_one_letter_code
_entity_poly.pdbx_strand_id
1 'polypeptide(L)'
;GKGATIGQLKSVMSNIMCHITDEAVHEIFENQRPYIVCRSGHCGIQKYAQTWAGDNLTCWEALKYNIATILGMGLSGVANQGCDIGGFYGPAPEAELLVRWIQNGIFQPRFSIHSTNTDNTVTEPWMYSGCKEYIKKAIEFRYQLIPYLYSLMERAHETGLPIMEPLCSAFQNDEKCYDEGVDFMFGDALLVANVVEKGAKTRKVYLPDGEVFYDFYTRARYEGGQTIEFPVDLSSIPLFVRSGAIVPMALNQMNNLMTQEATGLKILCAPDKDSSFVIYEDDGETMDYANGGYLKTVLDIKAGEQTVLSFRNEGEYETAVEDIYLDVIHREKAPYWVKADGHELPHFLHRKKFEAAQEGWYYSQSLKSVQIKYKNPKKDYEVIVSFEQFDMIGM
;
A
#
# COMPACT_ATOMS: atom_id res chain seq x y z
N GLY A 1 -7.54 4.87 -41.79
CA GLY A 1 -6.90 3.83 -42.60
C GLY A 1 -7.87 3.26 -43.63
N LYS A 2 -7.45 3.03 -44.83
CA LYS A 2 -8.29 2.46 -45.89
C LYS A 2 -8.74 1.06 -45.45
N GLY A 3 -10.07 0.85 -45.32
CA GLY A 3 -10.69 -0.45 -45.17
C GLY A 3 -10.99 -0.89 -43.75
N ALA A 4 -10.73 -0.09 -42.68
CA ALA A 4 -11.12 -0.43 -41.34
C ALA A 4 -12.44 0.27 -40.95
N THR A 5 -13.34 -0.44 -40.30
CA THR A 5 -14.58 0.13 -39.75
C THR A 5 -14.35 0.70 -38.35
N ILE A 6 -15.24 1.58 -37.89
CA ILE A 6 -15.24 2.07 -36.49
C ILE A 6 -15.29 0.91 -35.50
N GLY A 7 -16.08 -0.13 -35.80
CA GLY A 7 -16.16 -1.33 -34.95
C GLY A 7 -14.82 -2.07 -34.79
N GLN A 8 -13.99 -2.10 -35.82
CA GLN A 8 -12.67 -2.73 -35.78
C GLN A 8 -11.63 -1.86 -35.05
N LEU A 9 -11.76 -0.54 -35.09
CA LEU A 9 -10.81 0.40 -34.51
C LEU A 9 -11.21 0.90 -33.11
N LYS A 10 -12.46 0.72 -32.73
CA LYS A 10 -13.01 1.29 -31.47
C LYS A 10 -12.15 0.99 -30.25
N SER A 11 -11.71 -0.24 -30.10
CA SER A 11 -10.92 -0.67 -28.93
C SER A 11 -9.54 -0.03 -28.85
N VAL A 12 -8.93 0.33 -30.00
CA VAL A 12 -7.56 0.91 -30.03
C VAL A 12 -7.56 2.44 -30.16
N MET A 13 -8.71 3.07 -30.41
CA MET A 13 -8.79 4.53 -30.59
C MET A 13 -8.29 5.28 -29.35
N SER A 14 -8.72 4.89 -28.16
CA SER A 14 -8.28 5.54 -26.91
C SER A 14 -6.80 5.37 -26.67
N ASN A 15 -6.24 4.21 -26.97
CA ASN A 15 -4.79 3.96 -26.86
C ASN A 15 -4.00 4.87 -27.82
N ILE A 16 -4.47 5.03 -29.07
CA ILE A 16 -3.86 5.93 -30.05
C ILE A 16 -3.96 7.39 -29.59
N MET A 17 -5.12 7.82 -29.10
CA MET A 17 -5.29 9.17 -28.55
C MET A 17 -4.35 9.45 -27.39
N CYS A 18 -4.22 8.51 -26.45
CA CYS A 18 -3.30 8.64 -25.33
C CYS A 18 -1.83 8.66 -25.78
N HIS A 19 -1.46 7.85 -26.78
CA HIS A 19 -0.13 7.85 -27.37
C HIS A 19 0.21 9.21 -28.01
N ILE A 20 -0.68 9.76 -28.84
CA ILE A 20 -0.48 11.09 -29.45
C ILE A 20 -0.40 12.18 -28.37
N THR A 21 -1.19 12.06 -27.29
CA THR A 21 -1.14 13.00 -26.17
C THR A 21 0.20 12.91 -25.43
N ASP A 22 0.68 11.70 -25.22
CA ASP A 22 1.97 11.43 -24.59
C ASP A 22 3.13 12.03 -25.40
N GLU A 23 3.15 11.81 -26.74
CA GLU A 23 4.12 12.42 -27.64
C GLU A 23 4.08 13.95 -27.55
N ALA A 24 2.88 14.54 -27.59
CA ALA A 24 2.71 16.00 -27.53
C ALA A 24 3.16 16.59 -26.18
N VAL A 25 2.95 15.88 -25.06
CA VAL A 25 3.44 16.30 -23.75
C VAL A 25 4.96 16.29 -23.72
N HIS A 26 5.60 15.24 -24.25
CA HIS A 26 7.06 15.15 -24.30
C HIS A 26 7.70 16.20 -25.24
N GLU A 27 7.03 16.58 -26.34
CA GLU A 27 7.50 17.66 -27.21
C GLU A 27 7.46 19.03 -26.53
N ILE A 28 6.50 19.28 -25.62
CA ILE A 28 6.33 20.57 -24.96
C ILE A 28 7.11 20.64 -23.65
N PHE A 29 7.17 19.55 -22.90
CA PHE A 29 7.75 19.44 -21.57
C PHE A 29 8.81 18.33 -21.56
N GLU A 30 9.97 18.61 -22.15
CA GLU A 30 11.01 17.62 -22.49
C GLU A 30 11.40 16.68 -21.34
N ASN A 31 11.39 17.13 -20.09
CA ASN A 31 11.81 16.34 -18.93
C ASN A 31 10.69 16.16 -17.88
N GLN A 32 9.45 16.51 -18.20
CA GLN A 32 8.35 16.27 -17.26
C GLN A 32 7.67 14.92 -17.51
N ARG A 33 7.32 14.25 -16.44
CA ARG A 33 6.56 13.00 -16.47
C ARG A 33 5.12 13.27 -16.90
N PRO A 34 4.61 12.65 -17.99
CA PRO A 34 3.25 12.85 -18.45
C PRO A 34 2.24 12.38 -17.40
N TYR A 35 1.18 13.13 -17.18
CA TYR A 35 0.03 12.73 -16.40
C TYR A 35 -1.23 12.71 -17.28
N ILE A 36 -1.54 11.55 -17.82
CA ILE A 36 -2.66 11.35 -18.75
C ILE A 36 -3.70 10.47 -18.06
N VAL A 37 -4.95 10.88 -18.07
CA VAL A 37 -6.09 10.12 -17.56
C VAL A 37 -7.07 9.85 -18.68
N CYS A 38 -7.42 8.60 -18.90
CA CYS A 38 -8.37 8.21 -19.95
C CYS A 38 -9.43 7.24 -19.42
N ARG A 39 -10.70 7.55 -19.64
CA ARG A 39 -11.81 6.69 -19.21
C ARG A 39 -11.91 5.39 -19.99
N SER A 40 -11.47 5.38 -21.22
CA SER A 40 -11.53 4.24 -22.13
C SER A 40 -10.16 3.75 -22.48
N GLY A 41 -9.99 2.45 -22.61
CA GLY A 41 -8.73 1.87 -23.02
C GLY A 41 -8.88 0.39 -23.31
N HIS A 42 -7.86 -0.16 -23.93
CA HIS A 42 -7.64 -1.57 -24.17
C HIS A 42 -6.31 -1.99 -23.60
N CYS A 43 -5.96 -3.26 -23.60
CA CYS A 43 -4.61 -3.72 -23.26
C CYS A 43 -3.56 -2.86 -23.98
N GLY A 44 -2.58 -2.34 -23.24
CA GLY A 44 -1.59 -1.39 -23.73
C GLY A 44 -1.88 0.08 -23.34
N ILE A 45 -3.09 0.41 -22.84
CA ILE A 45 -3.39 1.76 -22.35
C ILE A 45 -2.51 2.15 -21.16
N GLN A 46 -2.15 1.18 -20.32
CA GLN A 46 -1.30 1.37 -19.14
C GLN A 46 0.07 1.95 -19.46
N LYS A 47 0.51 1.87 -20.69
CA LYS A 47 1.76 2.49 -21.16
C LYS A 47 1.69 4.03 -21.15
N TYR A 48 0.49 4.59 -21.33
CA TYR A 48 0.31 6.01 -21.58
C TYR A 48 -0.56 6.70 -20.53
N ALA A 49 -1.52 5.98 -19.95
CA ALA A 49 -2.56 6.62 -19.16
C ALA A 49 -2.96 5.82 -17.92
N GLN A 50 -3.35 6.56 -16.89
CA GLN A 50 -4.14 6.10 -15.78
C GLN A 50 -5.61 5.99 -16.21
N THR A 51 -6.36 5.03 -15.68
CA THR A 51 -7.80 4.90 -15.96
C THR A 51 -8.63 4.97 -14.68
N TRP A 52 -9.97 4.96 -14.81
CA TRP A 52 -10.89 4.81 -13.71
C TRP A 52 -12.15 4.05 -14.12
N ALA A 53 -12.94 3.60 -13.13
CA ALA A 53 -14.11 2.76 -13.35
C ALA A 53 -15.33 3.50 -13.95
N GLY A 54 -15.18 4.77 -14.33
CA GLY A 54 -16.24 5.57 -14.98
C GLY A 54 -17.24 6.16 -14.00
N ASP A 55 -18.39 6.60 -14.55
CA ASP A 55 -19.43 7.33 -13.83
C ASP A 55 -20.34 6.33 -13.09
N ASN A 56 -20.10 6.13 -11.82
CA ASN A 56 -20.84 5.17 -11.01
C ASN A 56 -21.94 5.85 -10.19
N LEU A 57 -23.08 5.14 -10.03
CA LEU A 57 -24.16 5.59 -9.16
C LEU A 57 -23.70 5.58 -7.68
N THR A 58 -24.16 6.56 -6.92
CA THR A 58 -23.92 6.64 -5.48
C THR A 58 -24.80 5.63 -4.73
N CYS A 59 -24.29 4.41 -4.53
CA CYS A 59 -24.96 3.35 -3.78
C CYS A 59 -23.97 2.28 -3.30
N TRP A 60 -24.40 1.42 -2.37
CA TRP A 60 -23.58 0.33 -1.80
C TRP A 60 -23.20 -0.73 -2.84
N GLU A 61 -24.11 -1.01 -3.79
CA GLU A 61 -23.87 -1.96 -4.87
C GLU A 61 -22.76 -1.47 -5.80
N ALA A 62 -22.72 -0.17 -6.08
CA ALA A 62 -21.66 0.41 -6.89
C ALA A 62 -20.29 0.39 -6.19
N LEU A 63 -20.23 0.56 -4.86
CA LEU A 63 -18.99 0.35 -4.10
C LEU A 63 -18.45 -1.06 -4.32
N LYS A 64 -19.28 -2.10 -4.15
CA LYS A 64 -18.89 -3.51 -4.38
C LYS A 64 -18.46 -3.74 -5.84
N TYR A 65 -19.24 -3.26 -6.77
CA TYR A 65 -18.97 -3.39 -8.21
C TYR A 65 -17.64 -2.73 -8.60
N ASN A 66 -17.35 -1.57 -8.07
CA ASN A 66 -16.10 -0.86 -8.34
C ASN A 66 -14.87 -1.64 -7.85
N ILE A 67 -14.95 -2.23 -6.66
CA ILE A 67 -13.83 -3.06 -6.16
C ILE A 67 -13.55 -4.20 -7.14
N ALA A 68 -14.58 -4.98 -7.51
CA ALA A 68 -14.43 -6.08 -8.46
C ALA A 68 -13.93 -5.62 -9.85
N THR A 69 -14.39 -4.46 -10.32
CA THR A 69 -13.94 -3.87 -11.60
C THR A 69 -12.46 -3.53 -11.55
N ILE A 70 -11.99 -2.86 -10.47
CA ILE A 70 -10.60 -2.49 -10.29
C ILE A 70 -9.70 -3.72 -10.22
N LEU A 71 -10.12 -4.76 -9.48
CA LEU A 71 -9.40 -6.02 -9.41
C LEU A 71 -9.27 -6.69 -10.79
N GLY A 72 -10.37 -6.73 -11.56
CA GLY A 72 -10.37 -7.31 -12.91
C GLY A 72 -9.51 -6.54 -13.91
N MET A 73 -9.47 -5.21 -13.81
CA MET A 73 -8.58 -4.39 -14.64
C MET A 73 -7.12 -4.59 -14.27
N GLY A 74 -6.80 -4.70 -12.96
CA GLY A 74 -5.46 -5.03 -12.49
C GLY A 74 -4.95 -6.35 -13.08
N LEU A 75 -5.79 -7.40 -13.10
CA LEU A 75 -5.47 -8.68 -13.77
C LEU A 75 -5.30 -8.54 -15.29
N SER A 76 -5.87 -7.51 -15.89
CA SER A 76 -5.72 -7.20 -17.32
C SER A 76 -4.48 -6.36 -17.62
N GLY A 77 -3.58 -6.15 -16.64
CA GLY A 77 -2.36 -5.36 -16.75
C GLY A 77 -2.55 -3.85 -16.60
N VAL A 78 -3.77 -3.38 -16.26
CA VAL A 78 -4.05 -1.96 -16.00
C VAL A 78 -4.04 -1.75 -14.48
N ALA A 79 -2.84 -1.68 -13.91
CA ALA A 79 -2.65 -1.62 -12.46
C ALA A 79 -2.97 -0.23 -11.87
N ASN A 80 -2.65 0.86 -12.62
CA ASN A 80 -2.84 2.23 -12.12
C ASN A 80 -4.25 2.74 -12.43
N GLN A 81 -5.17 2.50 -11.51
CA GLN A 81 -6.57 2.88 -11.64
C GLN A 81 -7.28 3.04 -10.29
N GLY A 82 -8.54 3.46 -10.35
CA GLY A 82 -9.42 3.60 -9.21
C GLY A 82 -10.85 3.92 -9.64
N CYS A 83 -11.67 4.41 -8.74
CA CYS A 83 -13.03 4.87 -9.04
C CYS A 83 -13.25 6.31 -8.53
N ASP A 84 -14.41 6.88 -8.85
CA ASP A 84 -14.87 8.12 -8.24
C ASP A 84 -15.43 7.79 -6.86
N ILE A 85 -14.66 8.15 -5.83
CA ILE A 85 -14.93 7.79 -4.44
C ILE A 85 -16.13 8.55 -3.91
N GLY A 86 -17.09 7.81 -3.39
CA GLY A 86 -18.38 8.33 -2.94
C GLY A 86 -19.49 8.20 -4.00
N GLY A 87 -19.14 7.75 -5.20
CA GLY A 87 -20.02 7.68 -6.38
C GLY A 87 -20.01 8.98 -7.18
N PHE A 88 -20.15 8.86 -8.52
CA PHE A 88 -20.09 10.01 -9.40
C PHE A 88 -21.42 10.73 -9.53
N TYR A 89 -22.52 10.01 -9.75
CA TYR A 89 -23.84 10.60 -9.96
C TYR A 89 -24.92 9.96 -9.08
N GLY A 90 -26.04 10.67 -8.93
CA GLY A 90 -27.13 10.29 -8.05
C GLY A 90 -27.24 11.24 -6.85
N PRO A 91 -27.89 10.84 -5.75
CA PRO A 91 -27.91 11.64 -4.52
C PRO A 91 -26.53 11.72 -3.90
N ALA A 92 -26.26 12.75 -3.11
CA ALA A 92 -25.07 12.79 -2.27
C ALA A 92 -25.02 11.52 -1.39
N PRO A 93 -23.84 10.89 -1.21
CA PRO A 93 -23.74 9.68 -0.40
C PRO A 93 -24.13 9.93 1.06
N GLU A 94 -24.79 8.96 1.67
CA GLU A 94 -24.92 8.98 3.13
C GLU A 94 -23.54 8.87 3.82
N ALA A 95 -23.43 9.38 5.03
CA ALA A 95 -22.17 9.51 5.72
C ALA A 95 -21.40 8.18 5.84
N GLU A 96 -22.10 7.09 6.18
CA GLU A 96 -21.47 5.76 6.30
C GLU A 96 -20.94 5.27 4.95
N LEU A 97 -21.70 5.40 3.89
CA LEU A 97 -21.28 4.99 2.55
C LEU A 97 -20.02 5.76 2.11
N LEU A 98 -19.97 7.08 2.32
CA LEU A 98 -18.79 7.87 1.98
C LEU A 98 -17.56 7.43 2.77
N VAL A 99 -17.69 7.22 4.08
CA VAL A 99 -16.60 6.74 4.92
C VAL A 99 -16.08 5.38 4.42
N ARG A 100 -16.96 4.43 4.15
CA ARG A 100 -16.57 3.08 3.66
C ARG A 100 -15.93 3.14 2.28
N TRP A 101 -16.43 4.00 1.41
CA TRP A 101 -15.82 4.19 0.09
C TRP A 101 -14.42 4.80 0.18
N ILE A 102 -14.22 5.77 1.07
CA ILE A 102 -12.90 6.35 1.33
C ILE A 102 -11.97 5.31 1.95
N GLN A 103 -12.44 4.51 2.93
CA GLN A 103 -11.66 3.44 3.55
C GLN A 103 -11.20 2.37 2.57
N ASN A 104 -12.00 2.06 1.55
CA ASN A 104 -11.56 1.24 0.41
C ASN A 104 -10.62 2.02 -0.51
N GLY A 105 -10.99 3.24 -0.85
CA GLY A 105 -10.29 4.09 -1.81
C GLY A 105 -8.84 4.37 -1.46
N ILE A 106 -8.49 4.42 -0.18
CA ILE A 106 -7.11 4.69 0.26
C ILE A 106 -6.09 3.66 -0.24
N PHE A 107 -6.54 2.47 -0.62
CA PHE A 107 -5.72 1.41 -1.21
C PHE A 107 -5.71 1.43 -2.74
N GLN A 108 -6.59 2.21 -3.38
CA GLN A 108 -6.61 2.33 -4.83
C GLN A 108 -5.44 3.20 -5.30
N PRO A 109 -4.73 2.83 -6.39
CA PRO A 109 -3.69 3.69 -6.98
C PRO A 109 -4.20 5.09 -7.28
N ARG A 110 -5.31 5.22 -8.04
CA ARG A 110 -6.01 6.49 -8.21
C ARG A 110 -6.98 6.70 -7.05
N PHE A 111 -6.74 7.74 -6.26
CA PHE A 111 -7.65 8.19 -5.21
C PHE A 111 -8.25 9.54 -5.60
N SER A 112 -9.53 9.56 -5.93
CA SER A 112 -10.23 10.78 -6.35
C SER A 112 -11.64 10.81 -5.78
N ILE A 113 -11.93 11.78 -4.93
CA ILE A 113 -13.29 12.11 -4.51
C ILE A 113 -13.84 13.05 -5.58
N HIS A 114 -14.76 12.54 -6.41
CA HIS A 114 -15.24 13.23 -7.60
C HIS A 114 -16.70 12.89 -7.87
N SER A 115 -17.56 13.91 -8.06
CA SER A 115 -18.97 13.71 -8.23
C SER A 115 -19.66 14.85 -9.00
N THR A 116 -20.83 14.52 -9.56
CA THR A 116 -21.84 15.48 -9.97
C THR A 116 -23.20 14.97 -9.47
N ASN A 117 -23.65 15.51 -8.34
CA ASN A 117 -24.89 15.05 -7.70
C ASN A 117 -26.12 15.56 -8.44
N THR A 118 -27.24 14.83 -8.36
CA THR A 118 -28.47 15.16 -9.07
C THR A 118 -29.12 16.47 -8.63
N ASP A 119 -28.76 16.97 -7.46
CA ASP A 119 -29.19 18.29 -6.94
C ASP A 119 -28.23 19.44 -7.29
N ASN A 120 -27.27 19.20 -8.22
CA ASN A 120 -26.22 20.12 -8.62
C ASN A 120 -25.22 20.47 -7.48
N THR A 121 -25.10 19.64 -6.47
CA THR A 121 -24.05 19.72 -5.46
C THR A 121 -22.86 18.84 -5.85
N VAL A 122 -21.82 18.87 -5.03
CA VAL A 122 -20.65 17.98 -5.10
C VAL A 122 -20.47 17.29 -3.76
N THR A 123 -19.71 16.19 -3.75
CA THR A 123 -19.38 15.44 -2.53
C THR A 123 -17.99 15.82 -2.08
N GLU A 124 -17.90 16.45 -0.89
CA GLU A 124 -16.62 16.86 -0.32
C GLU A 124 -16.47 16.36 1.13
N PRO A 125 -15.29 15.90 1.54
CA PRO A 125 -15.07 15.35 2.89
C PRO A 125 -15.49 16.26 4.04
N TRP A 126 -15.27 17.56 3.89
CA TRP A 126 -15.58 18.56 4.93
C TRP A 126 -17.09 18.84 5.11
N MET A 127 -17.92 18.42 4.17
CA MET A 127 -19.38 18.55 4.26
C MET A 127 -20.00 17.58 5.27
N TYR A 128 -19.25 16.56 5.68
CA TYR A 128 -19.70 15.47 6.55
C TYR A 128 -19.17 15.63 7.99
N SER A 129 -19.60 16.68 8.69
CA SER A 129 -19.07 17.05 10.01
C SER A 129 -19.13 15.92 11.06
N GLY A 130 -20.17 15.08 11.01
CA GLY A 130 -20.36 13.95 11.95
C GLY A 130 -19.39 12.77 11.76
N CYS A 131 -18.73 12.68 10.61
CA CYS A 131 -17.77 11.59 10.32
C CYS A 131 -16.42 12.10 9.80
N LYS A 132 -16.20 13.42 9.80
CA LYS A 132 -14.97 14.05 9.31
C LYS A 132 -13.69 13.44 9.88
N GLU A 133 -13.68 13.08 11.16
CA GLU A 133 -12.51 12.48 11.81
C GLU A 133 -12.17 11.07 11.28
N TYR A 134 -13.17 10.29 10.90
CA TYR A 134 -12.94 8.97 10.27
C TYR A 134 -12.36 9.13 8.87
N ILE A 135 -12.90 10.07 8.10
CA ILE A 135 -12.41 10.42 6.76
C ILE A 135 -10.96 10.91 6.83
N LYS A 136 -10.68 11.86 7.73
CA LYS A 136 -9.34 12.42 7.93
C LYS A 136 -8.32 11.32 8.26
N LYS A 137 -8.62 10.46 9.24
CA LYS A 137 -7.73 9.35 9.63
C LYS A 137 -7.46 8.38 8.47
N ALA A 138 -8.47 8.06 7.66
CA ALA A 138 -8.29 7.21 6.49
C ALA A 138 -7.35 7.86 5.46
N ILE A 139 -7.53 9.15 5.16
CA ILE A 139 -6.66 9.89 4.23
C ILE A 139 -5.24 10.02 4.80
N GLU A 140 -5.08 10.33 6.09
CA GLU A 140 -3.77 10.36 6.74
C GLU A 140 -3.06 9.00 6.66
N PHE A 141 -3.81 7.91 6.82
CA PHE A 141 -3.24 6.57 6.66
C PHE A 141 -2.80 6.31 5.22
N ARG A 142 -3.54 6.77 4.19
CA ARG A 142 -3.06 6.70 2.81
C ARG A 142 -1.73 7.44 2.64
N TYR A 143 -1.59 8.63 3.21
CA TYR A 143 -0.34 9.38 3.15
C TYR A 143 0.83 8.62 3.79
N GLN A 144 0.58 7.92 4.89
CA GLN A 144 1.58 7.03 5.48
C GLN A 144 1.96 5.86 4.56
N LEU A 145 1.00 5.32 3.79
CA LEU A 145 1.22 4.21 2.86
C LEU A 145 1.88 4.62 1.52
N ILE A 146 2.12 5.90 1.27
CA ILE A 146 2.68 6.37 -0.01
C ILE A 146 4.01 5.68 -0.37
N PRO A 147 5.00 5.51 0.54
CA PRO A 147 6.23 4.80 0.18
C PRO A 147 5.97 3.36 -0.29
N TYR A 148 5.02 2.66 0.33
CA TYR A 148 4.62 1.32 -0.10
C TYR A 148 3.89 1.35 -1.45
N LEU A 149 2.88 2.21 -1.59
CA LEU A 149 2.11 2.35 -2.82
C LEU A 149 3.01 2.73 -4.01
N TYR A 150 3.93 3.67 -3.83
CA TYR A 150 4.83 4.12 -4.89
C TYR A 150 5.77 3.01 -5.34
N SER A 151 6.31 2.23 -4.39
CA SER A 151 7.10 1.05 -4.71
C SER A 151 6.29 -0.03 -5.44
N LEU A 152 5.00 -0.20 -5.10
CA LEU A 152 4.11 -1.10 -5.82
C LEU A 152 3.79 -0.60 -7.24
N MET A 153 3.74 0.72 -7.45
CA MET A 153 3.56 1.32 -8.79
C MET A 153 4.77 1.05 -9.67
N GLU A 154 5.99 1.19 -9.13
CA GLU A 154 7.22 0.83 -9.85
C GLU A 154 7.25 -0.67 -10.18
N ARG A 155 6.92 -1.53 -9.22
CA ARG A 155 6.78 -2.97 -9.47
C ARG A 155 5.78 -3.27 -10.59
N ALA A 156 4.64 -2.57 -10.60
CA ALA A 156 3.64 -2.73 -11.66
C ALA A 156 4.16 -2.23 -13.02
N HIS A 157 4.96 -1.18 -13.04
CA HIS A 157 5.63 -0.68 -14.25
C HIS A 157 6.60 -1.73 -14.83
N GLU A 158 7.43 -2.34 -13.99
CA GLU A 158 8.41 -3.33 -14.43
C GLU A 158 7.79 -4.69 -14.81
N THR A 159 6.77 -5.13 -14.07
CA THR A 159 6.29 -6.52 -14.13
C THR A 159 4.89 -6.67 -14.70
N GLY A 160 4.09 -5.60 -14.72
CA GLY A 160 2.66 -5.64 -15.03
C GLY A 160 1.79 -6.24 -13.92
N LEU A 161 2.35 -6.56 -12.75
CA LEU A 161 1.58 -7.11 -11.63
C LEU A 161 0.59 -6.09 -11.06
N PRO A 162 -0.59 -6.52 -10.64
CA PRO A 162 -1.58 -5.63 -10.05
C PRO A 162 -1.11 -5.09 -8.69
N ILE A 163 -1.52 -3.85 -8.36
CA ILE A 163 -1.30 -3.24 -7.05
C ILE A 163 -2.36 -3.71 -6.06
N MET A 164 -3.62 -3.77 -6.51
CA MET A 164 -4.71 -4.44 -5.83
C MET A 164 -4.89 -5.80 -6.49
N GLU A 165 -4.52 -6.87 -5.80
CA GLU A 165 -4.52 -8.22 -6.35
C GLU A 165 -5.69 -9.03 -5.78
N PRO A 166 -6.59 -9.61 -6.65
CA PRO A 166 -7.66 -10.46 -6.16
C PRO A 166 -7.11 -11.70 -5.46
N LEU A 167 -7.83 -12.17 -4.42
CA LEU A 167 -7.37 -13.33 -3.65
C LEU A 167 -7.19 -14.58 -4.50
N CYS A 168 -8.01 -14.78 -5.53
CA CYS A 168 -7.88 -15.91 -6.46
C CYS A 168 -6.58 -15.88 -7.29
N SER A 169 -5.98 -14.70 -7.49
CA SER A 169 -4.66 -14.56 -8.13
C SER A 169 -3.53 -14.82 -7.13
N ALA A 170 -3.62 -14.20 -5.95
CA ALA A 170 -2.58 -14.30 -4.93
C ALA A 170 -2.51 -15.70 -4.28
N PHE A 171 -3.63 -16.44 -4.25
CA PHE A 171 -3.77 -17.77 -3.60
C PHE A 171 -4.47 -18.76 -4.54
N GLN A 172 -3.84 -19.04 -5.68
CA GLN A 172 -4.41 -19.85 -6.77
C GLN A 172 -4.77 -21.28 -6.40
N ASN A 173 -4.18 -21.84 -5.35
CA ASN A 173 -4.45 -23.20 -4.88
C ASN A 173 -5.57 -23.26 -3.83
N ASP A 174 -6.12 -22.13 -3.42
CA ASP A 174 -7.20 -22.04 -2.44
C ASP A 174 -8.52 -21.71 -3.13
N GLU A 175 -9.35 -22.74 -3.35
CA GLU A 175 -10.64 -22.62 -4.07
C GLU A 175 -11.59 -21.61 -3.40
N LYS A 176 -11.51 -21.39 -2.08
CA LYS A 176 -12.35 -20.41 -1.38
C LYS A 176 -12.04 -18.97 -1.75
N CYS A 177 -10.87 -18.70 -2.30
CA CYS A 177 -10.49 -17.39 -2.80
C CYS A 177 -11.15 -17.01 -4.13
N TYR A 178 -11.76 -17.97 -4.85
CA TYR A 178 -12.33 -17.73 -6.18
C TYR A 178 -13.70 -17.02 -6.14
N ASP A 179 -14.42 -17.15 -5.06
CA ASP A 179 -15.73 -16.50 -4.87
C ASP A 179 -15.62 -15.13 -4.17
N GLU A 180 -14.40 -14.70 -3.81
CA GLU A 180 -14.16 -13.43 -3.12
C GLU A 180 -13.95 -12.29 -4.13
N GLY A 181 -14.83 -11.32 -4.11
CA GLY A 181 -14.81 -10.17 -5.04
C GLY A 181 -14.66 -8.81 -4.39
N VAL A 182 -14.55 -8.74 -3.05
CA VAL A 182 -14.45 -7.47 -2.33
C VAL A 182 -13.24 -7.37 -1.42
N ASP A 183 -12.65 -8.49 -1.01
CA ASP A 183 -11.39 -8.53 -0.27
C ASP A 183 -10.24 -8.77 -1.25
N PHE A 184 -9.08 -8.20 -0.97
CA PHE A 184 -7.93 -8.27 -1.88
C PHE A 184 -6.61 -8.12 -1.14
N MET A 185 -5.52 -8.50 -1.80
CA MET A 185 -4.17 -8.16 -1.36
C MET A 185 -3.79 -6.77 -1.90
N PHE A 186 -3.32 -5.88 -1.02
CA PHE A 186 -2.65 -4.64 -1.39
C PHE A 186 -1.14 -4.91 -1.42
N GLY A 187 -0.60 -5.05 -2.62
CA GLY A 187 0.69 -5.70 -2.83
C GLY A 187 0.69 -7.14 -2.30
N ASP A 188 1.86 -7.63 -1.90
CA ASP A 188 2.01 -8.99 -1.37
C ASP A 188 1.80 -9.06 0.15
N ALA A 189 1.75 -7.91 0.82
CA ALA A 189 1.90 -7.81 2.26
C ALA A 189 0.60 -7.64 3.04
N LEU A 190 -0.40 -6.95 2.49
CA LEU A 190 -1.57 -6.54 3.24
C LEU A 190 -2.87 -7.12 2.65
N LEU A 191 -3.59 -7.93 3.41
CA LEU A 191 -4.95 -8.33 3.07
C LEU A 191 -5.92 -7.26 3.58
N VAL A 192 -6.67 -6.67 2.67
CA VAL A 192 -7.69 -5.64 2.93
C VAL A 192 -9.06 -6.29 2.91
N ALA A 193 -9.75 -6.32 4.04
CA ALA A 193 -11.09 -6.87 4.17
C ALA A 193 -12.12 -5.73 4.25
N ASN A 194 -12.77 -5.43 3.12
CA ASN A 194 -13.63 -4.27 3.00
C ASN A 194 -14.96 -4.43 3.73
N VAL A 195 -15.41 -3.36 4.40
CA VAL A 195 -16.75 -3.30 4.99
C VAL A 195 -17.69 -2.65 3.98
N VAL A 196 -18.47 -3.47 3.30
CA VAL A 196 -19.34 -3.07 2.18
C VAL A 196 -20.82 -3.24 2.46
N GLU A 197 -21.19 -3.47 3.72
CA GLU A 197 -22.58 -3.61 4.16
C GLU A 197 -22.94 -2.48 5.14
N LYS A 198 -24.08 -1.82 4.88
CA LYS A 198 -24.59 -0.74 5.73
C LYS A 198 -24.86 -1.22 7.15
N GLY A 199 -24.38 -0.47 8.12
CA GLY A 199 -24.63 -0.71 9.54
C GLY A 199 -23.95 -1.96 10.10
N ALA A 200 -22.97 -2.52 9.40
CA ALA A 200 -22.23 -3.70 9.84
C ALA A 200 -21.58 -3.48 11.22
N LYS A 201 -21.71 -4.48 12.10
CA LYS A 201 -21.06 -4.53 13.40
C LYS A 201 -19.98 -5.61 13.46
N THR A 202 -20.03 -6.55 12.52
CA THR A 202 -19.05 -7.60 12.34
C THR A 202 -18.80 -7.81 10.84
N ARG A 203 -17.63 -8.30 10.49
CA ARG A 203 -17.24 -8.70 9.15
C ARG A 203 -16.66 -10.12 9.20
N LYS A 204 -17.21 -11.01 8.41
CA LYS A 204 -16.61 -12.33 8.18
C LYS A 204 -15.49 -12.17 7.18
N VAL A 205 -14.27 -12.51 7.56
CA VAL A 205 -13.07 -12.41 6.74
C VAL A 205 -12.52 -13.80 6.54
N TYR A 206 -12.37 -14.22 5.29
CA TYR A 206 -11.64 -15.43 4.96
C TYR A 206 -10.14 -15.11 4.90
N LEU A 207 -9.35 -15.82 5.67
CA LEU A 207 -7.89 -15.76 5.64
C LEU A 207 -7.39 -16.93 4.79
N PRO A 208 -6.75 -16.69 3.63
CA PRO A 208 -6.33 -17.74 2.71
C PRO A 208 -5.42 -18.79 3.33
N ASP A 209 -5.56 -20.03 2.87
CA ASP A 209 -4.81 -21.17 3.37
C ASP A 209 -3.31 -21.10 3.02
N GLY A 210 -2.49 -21.78 3.83
CA GLY A 210 -1.04 -21.90 3.64
C GLY A 210 -0.21 -20.71 4.15
N GLU A 211 -0.86 -19.70 4.74
CA GLU A 211 -0.18 -18.51 5.27
C GLU A 211 -0.58 -18.21 6.72
N VAL A 212 0.22 -17.39 7.36
CA VAL A 212 -0.10 -16.77 8.66
C VAL A 212 -0.43 -15.31 8.42
N PHE A 213 -1.41 -14.81 9.15
CA PHE A 213 -1.83 -13.42 9.11
C PHE A 213 -1.78 -12.80 10.51
N TYR A 214 -1.47 -11.51 10.55
CA TYR A 214 -1.48 -10.71 11.77
C TYR A 214 -2.44 -9.54 11.61
N ASP A 215 -3.32 -9.32 12.57
CA ASP A 215 -4.08 -8.09 12.62
C ASP A 215 -3.13 -6.88 12.58
N PHE A 216 -3.35 -5.95 11.66
CA PHE A 216 -2.43 -4.83 11.45
C PHE A 216 -2.26 -3.94 12.68
N TYR A 217 -3.28 -3.80 13.52
CA TYR A 217 -3.27 -2.88 14.65
C TYR A 217 -2.83 -3.55 15.95
N THR A 218 -3.31 -4.77 16.20
CA THR A 218 -3.09 -5.49 17.47
C THR A 218 -1.99 -6.53 17.39
N ARG A 219 -1.57 -6.91 16.17
CA ARG A 219 -0.67 -8.04 15.90
C ARG A 219 -1.21 -9.40 16.39
N ALA A 220 -2.53 -9.51 16.62
CA ALA A 220 -3.14 -10.81 16.86
C ALA A 220 -2.86 -11.74 15.68
N ARG A 221 -2.37 -12.96 15.99
CA ARG A 221 -1.96 -13.95 14.99
C ARG A 221 -3.10 -14.88 14.64
N TYR A 222 -3.28 -15.13 13.37
CA TYR A 222 -4.27 -16.04 12.80
C TYR A 222 -3.60 -17.00 11.81
N GLU A 223 -3.96 -18.29 11.90
CA GLU A 223 -3.63 -19.24 10.84
C GLU A 223 -4.55 -19.01 9.64
N GLY A 224 -4.06 -19.23 8.43
CA GLY A 224 -4.88 -19.24 7.24
C GLY A 224 -5.83 -20.44 7.15
N GLY A 225 -6.60 -20.54 6.08
CA GLY A 225 -7.57 -21.59 5.83
C GLY A 225 -8.87 -21.46 6.63
N GLN A 226 -9.09 -20.34 7.33
CA GLN A 226 -10.25 -20.13 8.19
C GLN A 226 -10.99 -18.83 7.91
N THR A 227 -12.26 -18.79 8.27
CA THR A 227 -13.05 -17.56 8.30
C THR A 227 -13.13 -17.07 9.75
N ILE A 228 -12.73 -15.84 9.97
CA ILE A 228 -12.86 -15.17 11.27
C ILE A 228 -14.03 -14.18 11.26
N GLU A 229 -14.63 -13.94 12.42
CA GLU A 229 -15.60 -12.86 12.60
C GLU A 229 -14.88 -11.68 13.27
N PHE A 230 -14.74 -10.59 12.53
CA PHE A 230 -13.99 -9.40 12.96
C PHE A 230 -14.98 -8.30 13.37
N PRO A 231 -14.90 -7.75 14.60
CA PRO A 231 -15.76 -6.66 15.02
C PRO A 231 -15.40 -5.37 14.26
N VAL A 232 -16.42 -4.66 13.79
CA VAL A 232 -16.23 -3.42 13.04
C VAL A 232 -17.15 -2.31 13.53
N ASP A 233 -16.65 -1.10 13.47
CA ASP A 233 -17.39 0.14 13.59
C ASP A 233 -16.97 1.09 12.47
N LEU A 234 -17.47 2.32 12.46
CA LEU A 234 -17.20 3.27 11.37
C LEU A 234 -15.72 3.69 11.29
N SER A 235 -14.94 3.51 12.35
CA SER A 235 -13.50 3.78 12.36
C SER A 235 -12.66 2.60 11.84
N SER A 236 -13.25 1.41 11.70
CA SER A 236 -12.52 0.18 11.43
C SER A 236 -12.18 0.04 9.95
N ILE A 237 -10.91 -0.24 9.68
CA ILE A 237 -10.41 -0.70 8.37
C ILE A 237 -9.77 -2.06 8.64
N PRO A 238 -10.53 -3.19 8.51
CA PRO A 238 -9.97 -4.51 8.75
C PRO A 238 -8.81 -4.78 7.80
N LEU A 239 -7.62 -4.96 8.36
CA LEU A 239 -6.37 -5.07 7.64
C LEU A 239 -5.48 -6.12 8.30
N PHE A 240 -4.92 -7.03 7.51
CA PHE A 240 -4.11 -8.12 8.01
C PHE A 240 -2.76 -8.16 7.29
N VAL A 241 -1.70 -8.31 8.07
CA VAL A 241 -0.32 -8.42 7.60
C VAL A 241 -0.02 -9.88 7.33
N ARG A 242 0.36 -10.23 6.11
CA ARG A 242 0.75 -11.59 5.72
C ARG A 242 2.13 -11.95 6.26
N SER A 243 2.38 -13.21 6.56
CA SER A 243 3.72 -13.73 6.86
C SER A 243 4.72 -13.40 5.73
N GLY A 244 5.91 -12.98 6.08
CA GLY A 244 6.93 -12.49 5.14
C GLY A 244 6.71 -11.03 4.68
N ALA A 245 5.72 -10.32 5.20
CA ALA A 245 5.44 -8.94 4.79
C ALA A 245 6.56 -7.96 5.13
N ILE A 246 6.79 -7.02 4.22
CA ILE A 246 7.62 -5.83 4.38
C ILE A 246 6.77 -4.64 3.90
N VAL A 247 6.42 -3.72 4.80
CA VAL A 247 5.54 -2.58 4.48
C VAL A 247 6.23 -1.28 4.90
N PRO A 248 6.90 -0.58 3.98
CA PRO A 248 7.43 0.76 4.24
C PRO A 248 6.31 1.79 4.29
N MET A 249 6.33 2.63 5.32
CA MET A 249 5.37 3.71 5.55
C MET A 249 6.12 4.99 5.91
N ALA A 250 5.56 6.14 5.56
CA ALA A 250 6.13 7.42 6.01
C ALA A 250 6.01 7.54 7.54
N LEU A 251 7.11 7.89 8.18
CA LEU A 251 7.18 8.10 9.63
C LEU A 251 6.66 9.49 10.01
N ASN A 252 6.99 10.50 9.20
CA ASN A 252 6.50 11.86 9.39
C ASN A 252 5.09 12.03 8.82
N GLN A 253 4.31 12.92 9.42
CA GLN A 253 3.02 13.31 8.88
C GLN A 253 3.24 14.22 7.67
N MET A 254 2.67 13.84 6.53
CA MET A 254 2.63 14.66 5.33
C MET A 254 1.22 15.20 5.12
N ASN A 255 1.13 16.47 4.74
CA ASN A 255 -0.15 17.14 4.46
C ASN A 255 -0.30 17.50 2.97
N ASN A 256 0.80 17.50 2.22
CA ASN A 256 0.82 17.86 0.81
C ASN A 256 2.04 17.21 0.13
N LEU A 257 1.79 16.23 -0.74
CA LEU A 257 2.84 15.50 -1.45
C LEU A 257 3.58 16.33 -2.51
N MET A 258 3.02 17.47 -2.95
CA MET A 258 3.70 18.39 -3.88
C MET A 258 4.81 19.20 -3.21
N THR A 259 4.83 19.26 -1.89
CA THR A 259 5.75 20.14 -1.13
C THR A 259 6.43 19.42 0.03
N GLN A 260 6.07 18.18 0.28
CA GLN A 260 6.56 17.39 1.43
C GLN A 260 6.90 15.98 1.01
N GLU A 261 8.03 15.50 1.50
CA GLU A 261 8.54 14.16 1.28
C GLU A 261 8.54 13.36 2.59
N ALA A 262 8.67 12.04 2.47
CA ALA A 262 8.94 11.19 3.60
C ALA A 262 10.38 11.41 4.09
N THR A 263 10.55 12.04 5.25
CA THR A 263 11.85 12.25 5.88
C THR A 263 12.26 11.13 6.82
N GLY A 264 11.39 10.17 7.04
CA GLY A 264 11.63 8.96 7.79
C GLY A 264 10.73 7.83 7.30
N LEU A 265 11.22 6.60 7.41
CA LEU A 265 10.45 5.40 7.10
C LEU A 265 10.17 4.59 8.36
N LYS A 266 8.92 4.19 8.51
CA LYS A 266 8.50 3.11 9.39
C LYS A 266 8.28 1.86 8.54
N ILE A 267 9.06 0.80 8.79
CA ILE A 267 8.96 -0.45 8.04
C ILE A 267 8.39 -1.53 8.96
N LEU A 268 7.19 -1.99 8.65
CA LEU A 268 6.58 -3.13 9.34
C LEU A 268 7.05 -4.42 8.68
N CYS A 269 7.63 -5.32 9.48
CA CYS A 269 8.16 -6.59 9.03
C CYS A 269 7.50 -7.76 9.78
N ALA A 270 7.10 -8.81 9.05
CA ALA A 270 6.61 -10.06 9.60
C ALA A 270 7.54 -11.22 9.20
N PRO A 271 8.68 -11.40 9.89
CA PRO A 271 9.78 -12.28 9.46
C PRO A 271 9.55 -13.75 9.82
N ASP A 272 8.39 -14.30 9.48
CA ASP A 272 8.08 -15.73 9.68
C ASP A 272 8.78 -16.62 8.65
N LYS A 273 9.19 -16.03 7.54
CA LYS A 273 9.90 -16.66 6.43
C LYS A 273 10.83 -15.67 5.75
N ASP A 274 11.79 -16.18 4.97
CA ASP A 274 12.64 -15.35 4.12
C ASP A 274 11.77 -14.57 3.12
N SER A 275 12.07 -13.30 2.93
CA SER A 275 11.31 -12.42 2.03
C SER A 275 12.16 -11.26 1.54
N SER A 276 11.69 -10.60 0.48
CA SER A 276 12.35 -9.44 -0.11
C SER A 276 11.32 -8.43 -0.59
N PHE A 277 11.66 -7.14 -0.50
CA PHE A 277 10.86 -6.06 -1.06
C PHE A 277 11.78 -4.93 -1.53
N VAL A 278 11.43 -4.32 -2.67
CA VAL A 278 12.13 -3.14 -3.20
C VAL A 278 11.38 -1.88 -2.80
N ILE A 279 12.01 -1.03 -2.02
CA ILE A 279 11.53 0.33 -1.74
C ILE A 279 12.08 1.22 -2.86
N TYR A 280 11.18 1.91 -3.54
CA TYR A 280 11.51 2.77 -4.67
C TYR A 280 11.28 4.24 -4.35
N GLU A 281 12.26 5.08 -4.72
CA GLU A 281 12.21 6.53 -4.57
C GLU A 281 12.76 7.20 -5.83
N ASP A 282 12.15 8.30 -6.24
CA ASP A 282 12.63 9.25 -7.24
C ASP A 282 12.00 10.63 -6.96
N ASP A 283 12.17 11.62 -7.83
CA ASP A 283 11.61 12.95 -7.65
C ASP A 283 10.07 13.04 -7.88
N GLY A 284 9.45 12.01 -8.45
CA GLY A 284 8.02 11.97 -8.76
C GLY A 284 7.57 12.86 -9.92
N GLU A 285 8.45 13.66 -10.52
CA GLU A 285 8.10 14.72 -11.47
C GLU A 285 8.80 14.59 -12.82
N THR A 286 10.08 14.22 -12.85
CA THR A 286 10.88 14.20 -14.05
C THR A 286 11.02 12.82 -14.68
N MET A 287 11.62 12.77 -15.89
CA MET A 287 12.01 11.56 -16.59
C MET A 287 13.41 11.05 -16.17
N ASP A 288 14.06 11.69 -15.20
CA ASP A 288 15.43 11.36 -14.77
C ASP A 288 15.55 9.93 -14.25
N TYR A 289 14.46 9.36 -13.74
CA TYR A 289 14.42 7.94 -13.34
C TYR A 289 14.85 6.99 -14.47
N ALA A 290 14.58 7.32 -15.74
CA ALA A 290 14.98 6.50 -16.87
C ALA A 290 16.51 6.52 -17.12
N ASN A 291 17.24 7.45 -16.50
CA ASN A 291 18.68 7.66 -16.63
C ASN A 291 19.44 7.48 -15.30
N GLY A 292 18.86 6.75 -14.33
CA GLY A 292 19.48 6.46 -13.04
C GLY A 292 19.07 7.40 -11.90
N GLY A 293 18.24 8.42 -12.16
CA GLY A 293 17.70 9.34 -11.15
C GLY A 293 16.62 8.70 -10.25
N TYR A 294 16.89 7.49 -9.77
CA TYR A 294 16.06 6.74 -8.82
C TYR A 294 16.92 6.15 -7.71
N LEU A 295 16.29 5.72 -6.63
CA LEU A 295 16.88 4.87 -5.61
C LEU A 295 16.00 3.63 -5.40
N LYS A 296 16.56 2.45 -5.60
CA LYS A 296 15.99 1.16 -5.21
C LYS A 296 16.71 0.66 -3.96
N THR A 297 16.02 0.63 -2.83
CA THR A 297 16.53 -0.01 -1.62
C THR A 297 15.92 -1.40 -1.53
N VAL A 298 16.71 -2.42 -1.84
CA VAL A 298 16.31 -3.82 -1.68
C VAL A 298 16.44 -4.21 -0.23
N LEU A 299 15.33 -4.47 0.43
CA LEU A 299 15.29 -5.01 1.79
C LEU A 299 15.02 -6.50 1.73
N ASP A 300 16.04 -7.29 2.04
CA ASP A 300 15.95 -8.74 2.22
C ASP A 300 15.82 -9.09 3.70
N ILE A 301 14.88 -9.96 4.03
CA ILE A 301 14.72 -10.54 5.36
C ILE A 301 15.13 -12.01 5.30
N LYS A 302 16.08 -12.40 6.15
CA LYS A 302 16.41 -13.77 6.47
C LYS A 302 15.85 -14.10 7.85
N ALA A 303 14.82 -14.95 7.87
CA ALA A 303 14.15 -15.36 9.10
C ALA A 303 14.98 -16.37 9.91
N GLY A 304 14.86 -16.32 11.24
CA GLY A 304 15.55 -17.27 12.12
C GLY A 304 15.74 -16.75 13.53
N GLU A 305 16.44 -17.50 14.38
CA GLU A 305 16.82 -17.07 15.73
C GLU A 305 17.70 -15.80 15.69
N GLN A 306 18.42 -15.57 14.61
CA GLN A 306 18.94 -14.27 14.20
C GLN A 306 18.19 -13.85 12.95
N THR A 307 17.24 -12.94 13.11
CA THR A 307 16.59 -12.30 11.97
C THR A 307 17.51 -11.22 11.43
N VAL A 308 17.89 -11.36 10.14
CA VAL A 308 18.77 -10.40 9.45
C VAL A 308 17.95 -9.63 8.42
N LEU A 309 18.00 -8.30 8.50
CA LEU A 309 17.41 -7.37 7.54
C LEU A 309 18.57 -6.70 6.78
N SER A 310 18.77 -7.06 5.52
CA SER A 310 19.85 -6.53 4.68
C SER A 310 19.29 -5.47 3.73
N PHE A 311 19.85 -4.28 3.76
CA PHE A 311 19.50 -3.15 2.91
C PHE A 311 20.59 -2.94 1.87
N ARG A 312 20.22 -2.99 0.58
CA ARG A 312 21.12 -2.75 -0.54
C ARG A 312 20.55 -1.67 -1.44
N ASN A 313 21.36 -0.67 -1.75
CA ASN A 313 20.96 0.51 -2.50
C ASN A 313 21.47 0.45 -3.95
N GLU A 314 20.60 0.83 -4.89
CA GLU A 314 20.90 0.96 -6.31
C GLU A 314 20.29 2.25 -6.86
N GLY A 315 21.03 3.01 -7.65
CA GLY A 315 20.61 4.25 -8.27
C GLY A 315 21.32 5.48 -7.69
N GLU A 316 21.03 6.65 -8.25
CA GLU A 316 21.74 7.90 -7.97
C GLU A 316 20.89 8.94 -7.24
N TYR A 317 19.60 8.66 -6.99
CA TYR A 317 18.71 9.58 -6.29
C TYR A 317 19.08 9.71 -4.80
N GLU A 318 19.23 10.95 -4.33
CA GLU A 318 19.52 11.23 -2.93
C GLU A 318 18.24 11.23 -2.11
N THR A 319 18.05 10.19 -1.29
CA THR A 319 16.87 10.06 -0.44
C THR A 319 16.80 11.15 0.64
N ALA A 320 15.59 11.69 0.84
CA ALA A 320 15.27 12.58 1.96
C ALA A 320 15.12 11.83 3.29
N VAL A 321 15.12 10.50 3.28
CA VAL A 321 14.92 9.67 4.47
C VAL A 321 16.14 9.72 5.39
N GLU A 322 15.96 10.33 6.55
CA GLU A 322 16.99 10.47 7.59
C GLU A 322 16.81 9.46 8.75
N ASP A 323 15.59 9.05 9.01
CA ASP A 323 15.23 8.21 10.16
C ASP A 323 14.58 6.91 9.73
N ILE A 324 15.07 5.80 10.28
CA ILE A 324 14.48 4.47 10.09
C ILE A 324 13.86 3.99 11.41
N TYR A 325 12.62 3.54 11.32
CA TYR A 325 11.91 2.88 12.39
C TYR A 325 11.44 1.51 11.91
N LEU A 326 11.96 0.43 12.48
CA LEU A 326 11.52 -0.93 12.18
C LEU A 326 10.52 -1.40 13.24
N ASP A 327 9.44 -2.02 12.80
CA ASP A 327 8.44 -2.70 13.63
C ASP A 327 8.44 -4.19 13.24
N VAL A 328 9.28 -4.97 13.92
CA VAL A 328 9.53 -6.38 13.59
C VAL A 328 8.67 -7.27 14.44
N ILE A 329 7.67 -7.91 13.86
CA ILE A 329 6.74 -8.80 14.58
C ILE A 329 7.51 -10.01 15.08
N HIS A 330 7.49 -10.24 16.41
CA HIS A 330 8.03 -11.44 17.03
C HIS A 330 7.28 -11.73 18.32
N ARG A 331 6.44 -12.74 18.31
CA ARG A 331 5.46 -12.99 19.37
C ARG A 331 5.98 -13.75 20.58
N GLU A 332 7.05 -14.51 20.41
CA GLU A 332 7.48 -15.47 21.43
C GLU A 332 8.27 -14.81 22.56
N LYS A 333 9.29 -14.04 22.22
CA LYS A 333 10.22 -13.45 23.20
C LYS A 333 10.80 -12.13 22.72
N ALA A 334 11.32 -11.32 23.63
CA ALA A 334 12.15 -10.17 23.29
C ALA A 334 13.53 -10.65 22.80
N PRO A 335 14.19 -9.91 21.88
CA PRO A 335 15.55 -10.23 21.51
C PRO A 335 16.53 -10.02 22.69
N TYR A 336 17.67 -10.66 22.61
CA TYR A 336 18.77 -10.43 23.54
C TYR A 336 19.56 -9.17 23.18
N TRP A 337 19.73 -8.93 21.89
CA TRP A 337 20.41 -7.74 21.37
C TRP A 337 19.93 -7.41 19.95
N VAL A 338 20.16 -6.16 19.55
CA VAL A 338 19.93 -5.66 18.20
C VAL A 338 21.15 -4.87 17.76
N LYS A 339 21.61 -5.12 16.53
CA LYS A 339 22.66 -4.35 15.87
C LYS A 339 22.15 -3.70 14.60
N ALA A 340 22.58 -2.48 14.32
CA ALA A 340 22.36 -1.80 13.05
C ALA A 340 23.70 -1.28 12.53
N ASP A 341 24.02 -1.53 11.26
CA ASP A 341 25.28 -1.15 10.62
C ASP A 341 26.53 -1.53 11.46
N GLY A 342 26.50 -2.74 12.03
CA GLY A 342 27.59 -3.28 12.87
C GLY A 342 27.63 -2.76 14.32
N HIS A 343 26.82 -1.77 14.70
CA HIS A 343 26.77 -1.20 16.04
C HIS A 343 25.64 -1.77 16.87
N GLU A 344 25.90 -2.14 18.11
CA GLU A 344 24.88 -2.59 19.04
C GLU A 344 24.03 -1.41 19.52
N LEU A 345 22.72 -1.52 19.34
CA LEU A 345 21.78 -0.48 19.72
C LEU A 345 21.38 -0.57 21.21
N PRO A 346 21.20 0.58 21.90
CA PRO A 346 20.76 0.60 23.28
C PRO A 346 19.37 -0.06 23.47
N HIS A 347 19.24 -0.90 24.48
CA HIS A 347 17.97 -1.51 24.88
C HIS A 347 17.22 -0.61 25.87
N PHE A 348 15.94 -0.40 25.62
CA PHE A 348 15.03 0.34 26.49
C PHE A 348 13.93 -0.56 27.04
N LEU A 349 13.81 -0.64 28.37
CA LEU A 349 12.72 -1.37 29.04
C LEU A 349 11.40 -0.57 29.06
N HIS A 350 11.46 0.74 28.84
CA HIS A 350 10.30 1.63 28.94
C HIS A 350 10.09 2.38 27.62
N ARG A 351 8.87 2.29 27.09
CA ARG A 351 8.46 2.93 25.84
C ARG A 351 8.78 4.44 25.81
N LYS A 352 8.47 5.18 26.87
CA LYS A 352 8.74 6.64 26.94
C LYS A 352 10.23 6.99 26.80
N LYS A 353 11.13 6.16 27.36
CA LYS A 353 12.56 6.37 27.23
C LYS A 353 13.04 6.05 25.82
N PHE A 354 12.51 4.99 25.23
CA PHE A 354 12.76 4.64 23.83
C PHE A 354 12.28 5.76 22.90
N GLU A 355 11.06 6.27 23.06
CA GLU A 355 10.51 7.35 22.24
C GLU A 355 11.35 8.63 22.31
N ALA A 356 11.90 8.95 23.47
CA ALA A 356 12.77 10.14 23.67
C ALA A 356 14.21 9.97 23.18
N ALA A 357 14.68 8.74 22.96
CA ALA A 357 16.06 8.48 22.49
C ALA A 357 16.16 8.75 20.97
N GLN A 358 17.36 8.97 20.45
CA GLN A 358 17.61 9.12 19.02
C GLN A 358 17.68 7.75 18.32
N GLU A 359 18.28 6.76 18.98
CA GLU A 359 18.43 5.39 18.49
C GLU A 359 18.22 4.38 19.62
N GLY A 360 17.97 3.13 19.25
CA GLY A 360 17.80 2.03 20.20
C GLY A 360 16.66 1.10 19.83
N TRP A 361 16.37 0.18 20.74
CA TRP A 361 15.26 -0.74 20.55
C TRP A 361 14.44 -0.97 21.83
N TYR A 362 13.20 -1.37 21.63
CA TYR A 362 12.23 -1.64 22.68
C TYR A 362 11.33 -2.82 22.25
N TYR A 363 11.07 -3.78 23.14
CA TYR A 363 10.12 -4.84 22.87
C TYR A 363 8.72 -4.46 23.38
N SER A 364 7.76 -4.34 22.49
CA SER A 364 6.38 -4.06 22.83
C SER A 364 5.64 -5.34 23.20
N GLN A 365 5.37 -5.55 24.48
CA GLN A 365 4.60 -6.69 24.97
C GLN A 365 3.15 -6.70 24.45
N SER A 366 2.57 -5.53 24.25
CA SER A 366 1.19 -5.39 23.73
C SER A 366 1.09 -5.71 22.24
N LEU A 367 2.08 -5.27 21.44
CA LEU A 367 2.13 -5.52 20.01
C LEU A 367 2.92 -6.78 19.64
N LYS A 368 3.59 -7.41 20.61
CA LYS A 368 4.45 -8.55 20.33
C LYS A 368 5.42 -8.28 19.17
N SER A 369 6.09 -7.12 19.23
CA SER A 369 7.03 -6.69 18.21
C SER A 369 8.25 -6.00 18.79
N VAL A 370 9.35 -6.10 18.08
CA VAL A 370 10.60 -5.36 18.36
C VAL A 370 10.55 -4.05 17.60
N GLN A 371 10.54 -2.94 18.31
CA GLN A 371 10.57 -1.61 17.75
C GLN A 371 12.01 -1.09 17.81
N ILE A 372 12.56 -0.73 16.64
CA ILE A 372 13.95 -0.34 16.49
C ILE A 372 13.99 1.00 15.76
N LYS A 373 14.82 1.94 16.22
CA LYS A 373 15.04 3.20 15.52
C LYS A 373 16.50 3.57 15.47
N TYR A 374 16.91 4.15 14.37
CA TYR A 374 18.27 4.60 14.10
C TYR A 374 18.31 5.57 12.93
N LYS A 375 19.43 6.26 12.72
CA LYS A 375 19.64 7.11 11.56
C LYS A 375 19.92 6.28 10.33
N ASN A 376 19.33 6.65 9.19
CA ASN A 376 19.55 5.99 7.91
C ASN A 376 21.02 6.12 7.49
N PRO A 377 21.77 5.03 7.33
CA PRO A 377 23.17 5.09 6.91
C PRO A 377 23.37 5.56 5.46
N LYS A 378 22.29 5.55 4.63
CA LYS A 378 22.30 5.91 3.19
C LYS A 378 23.38 5.16 2.38
N LYS A 379 23.59 3.91 2.69
CA LYS A 379 24.53 2.95 2.06
C LYS A 379 23.99 1.54 2.27
N ASP A 380 24.68 0.54 1.76
CA ASP A 380 24.41 -0.85 2.09
C ASP A 380 24.73 -1.13 3.57
N TYR A 381 23.80 -1.78 4.26
CA TYR A 381 23.94 -2.14 5.68
C TYR A 381 23.01 -3.28 6.09
N GLU A 382 23.21 -3.76 7.31
CA GLU A 382 22.36 -4.79 7.91
C GLU A 382 21.84 -4.39 9.28
N VAL A 383 20.64 -4.88 9.60
CA VAL A 383 20.09 -4.88 10.96
C VAL A 383 19.91 -6.33 11.40
N ILE A 384 20.49 -6.68 12.54
CA ILE A 384 20.41 -8.03 13.10
C ILE A 384 19.63 -7.96 14.41
N VAL A 385 18.56 -8.76 14.48
CA VAL A 385 17.73 -8.93 15.68
C VAL A 385 17.97 -10.35 16.20
N SER A 386 18.66 -10.50 17.32
CA SER A 386 19.06 -11.83 17.83
C SER A 386 18.20 -12.28 18.99
N PHE A 387 17.61 -13.45 18.82
CA PHE A 387 16.86 -14.18 19.83
C PHE A 387 17.68 -15.34 20.44
N GLU A 388 18.94 -15.49 20.02
CA GLU A 388 19.90 -16.44 20.58
C GLU A 388 20.58 -15.81 21.79
N GLN A 389 20.68 -16.59 22.87
CA GLN A 389 21.51 -16.24 24.02
C GLN A 389 22.98 -16.38 23.63
N PHE A 390 23.83 -15.39 23.98
CA PHE A 390 25.25 -15.54 23.83
C PHE A 390 25.70 -16.75 24.67
N ASP A 391 26.30 -17.76 24.03
CA ASP A 391 27.04 -18.79 24.74
C ASP A 391 28.31 -18.15 25.34
N MET A 392 28.23 -17.80 26.61
CA MET A 392 29.40 -17.37 27.37
C MET A 392 30.39 -18.51 27.73
N ILE A 393 30.27 -19.66 27.04
CA ILE A 393 31.11 -20.83 27.19
C ILE A 393 32.17 -20.78 26.09
N GLY A 394 33.13 -19.88 26.23
CA GLY A 394 34.19 -19.73 25.22
C GLY A 394 35.23 -18.61 25.54
N MET A 395 35.24 -18.10 26.77
CA MET A 395 36.34 -17.26 27.27
C MET A 395 37.24 -18.00 28.25
#